data_462cc5356baaacf391541d7871e53fb7
#
_entry.id   462cc5356baaacf391541d7871e53fb7
#
_cell.length_a   1.000
_cell.length_b   1.000
_cell.length_c   1.000
_cell.angle_alpha   90.00
_cell.angle_beta   90.00
_cell.angle_gamma   90.00
#
_symmetry.space_group_name_H-M   'P 1'
#
loop_
_entity.id
_entity.type
_entity.pdbx_description
1 polymer ?
#
loop_
_entity_poly.entity_id
_entity_poly.type
_entity_poly.pdbx_seq_one_letter_code
_entity_poly.pdbx_strand_id
1 'polypeptide(L)'
;QGSLRDDFNFGSVVLLKTTALQEAAQRITADYQAAGFYDLRLKLSEAQSLVHVNEYLYSEVELDTRKTGERLFDYVDPKNRQSQVEMEQACTEHLKAVGAYLAPGAYKPMRVDEGAFPVEASIMIPVRNRIRTIKDALTSALNQKTSFAYNVFVVENGPECHSTDGTTELVEEMARADERIVHIVTDRRDLGVGGSWNLAAHDPRCGRFAAQLDSDDVYADENTLQKIVDAFHEQQCAMLIGAYTLTDIHLNVLPPGVIAHKEWTPANGRNNALRINGLGAPRSFYTPVLREINLPNTNYGEDYALGLAISRDYMIGRLYDPIYNCRRWDDNSDGDLSIEKENCNNVYKDRMRTWELMARIAKNRKNQA
;
A
#
# COMPACT_ATOMS: atom_id res chain seq x y z
N GLN A 1 2.51 -16.94 11.07
CA GLN A 1 2.14 -15.97 10.04
C GLN A 1 0.65 -15.64 10.17
N GLY A 2 0.24 -14.44 9.80
CA GLY A 2 -1.16 -13.99 9.83
C GLY A 2 -1.65 -13.46 11.18
N SER A 3 -1.05 -13.83 12.30
CA SER A 3 -1.53 -13.44 13.62
C SER A 3 -1.53 -11.93 13.88
N LEU A 4 -0.62 -11.19 13.24
CA LEU A 4 -0.49 -9.74 13.42
C LEU A 4 -1.53 -8.94 12.63
N ARG A 5 -2.02 -9.47 11.52
CA ARG A 5 -3.06 -8.85 10.71
C ARG A 5 -4.41 -8.97 11.43
N ASP A 6 -5.07 -7.86 11.67
CA ASP A 6 -6.30 -7.79 12.48
C ASP A 6 -7.51 -8.47 11.81
N ASP A 7 -7.61 -8.38 10.49
CA ASP A 7 -8.68 -8.97 9.69
C ASP A 7 -8.47 -10.48 9.38
N PHE A 8 -7.39 -11.10 9.90
CA PHE A 8 -7.17 -12.53 9.69
C PHE A 8 -8.18 -13.38 10.48
N ASN A 9 -8.97 -14.14 9.75
CA ASN A 9 -9.90 -15.10 10.32
C ASN A 9 -9.16 -16.41 10.68
N PHE A 10 -9.17 -16.77 11.96
CA PHE A 10 -8.62 -18.05 12.46
C PHE A 10 -9.62 -19.20 12.34
N GLY A 11 -10.77 -18.97 11.74
CA GLY A 11 -11.89 -19.90 11.69
C GLY A 11 -12.77 -19.85 12.95
N SER A 12 -13.95 -20.42 12.86
CA SER A 12 -14.98 -20.40 13.92
C SER A 12 -14.69 -21.38 15.05
N VAL A 13 -13.73 -22.32 14.86
CA VAL A 13 -13.38 -23.32 15.90
C VAL A 13 -11.93 -23.13 16.30
N VAL A 14 -11.72 -22.70 17.54
CA VAL A 14 -10.40 -22.51 18.12
C VAL A 14 -10.28 -23.34 19.40
N LEU A 15 -9.30 -24.21 19.48
CA LEU A 15 -9.01 -25.04 20.68
C LEU A 15 -7.84 -24.41 21.43
N LEU A 16 -8.05 -24.07 22.70
CA LEU A 16 -7.06 -23.41 23.55
C LEU A 16 -6.69 -24.31 24.74
N LYS A 17 -5.40 -24.42 25.04
CA LYS A 17 -4.95 -25.01 26.29
C LYS A 17 -5.33 -24.08 27.44
N THR A 18 -6.08 -24.58 28.43
CA THR A 18 -6.64 -23.77 29.53
C THR A 18 -5.57 -22.96 30.26
N THR A 19 -4.40 -23.55 30.56
CA THR A 19 -3.32 -22.83 31.25
C THR A 19 -2.78 -21.68 30.40
N ALA A 20 -2.59 -21.89 29.09
CA ALA A 20 -2.13 -20.82 28.18
C ALA A 20 -3.18 -19.71 28.05
N LEU A 21 -4.47 -20.07 28.01
CA LEU A 21 -5.56 -19.09 28.01
C LEU A 21 -5.55 -18.24 29.31
N GLN A 22 -5.42 -18.88 30.47
CA GLN A 22 -5.36 -18.19 31.76
C GLN A 22 -4.17 -17.25 31.87
N GLU A 23 -2.98 -17.69 31.44
CA GLU A 23 -1.75 -16.87 31.41
C GLU A 23 -1.89 -15.67 30.44
N ALA A 24 -2.48 -15.87 29.26
CA ALA A 24 -2.70 -14.81 28.28
C ALA A 24 -3.75 -13.80 28.80
N ALA A 25 -4.84 -14.31 29.39
CA ALA A 25 -5.93 -13.47 29.94
C ALA A 25 -5.43 -12.54 31.06
N GLN A 26 -4.52 -13.00 31.92
CA GLN A 26 -3.93 -12.17 32.98
C GLN A 26 -3.11 -10.99 32.44
N ARG A 27 -2.67 -11.06 31.18
CA ARG A 27 -1.90 -9.98 30.52
C ARG A 27 -2.77 -9.02 29.72
N ILE A 28 -4.06 -9.26 29.61
CA ILE A 28 -5.01 -8.33 29.01
C ILE A 28 -5.26 -7.19 30.02
N THR A 29 -4.88 -5.97 29.63
CA THR A 29 -4.93 -4.79 30.50
C THR A 29 -6.02 -3.80 30.11
N ALA A 30 -6.67 -4.00 28.98
CA ALA A 30 -7.73 -3.14 28.46
C ALA A 30 -9.04 -3.92 28.29
N ASP A 31 -10.16 -3.25 28.54
CA ASP A 31 -11.49 -3.78 28.29
C ASP A 31 -11.93 -3.38 26.87
N TYR A 32 -11.64 -4.26 25.92
CA TYR A 32 -11.95 -4.04 24.52
C TYR A 32 -13.37 -4.49 24.18
N GLN A 33 -14.09 -3.69 23.42
CA GLN A 33 -15.40 -4.07 22.88
C GLN A 33 -15.27 -4.92 21.60
N ALA A 34 -14.25 -4.66 20.78
CA ALA A 34 -14.01 -5.32 19.50
C ALA A 34 -12.70 -6.11 19.46
N ALA A 35 -11.60 -5.58 20.03
CA ALA A 35 -10.27 -6.15 19.88
C ALA A 35 -9.92 -7.27 20.87
N GLY A 36 -10.83 -7.69 21.76
CA GLY A 36 -10.49 -8.65 22.83
C GLY A 36 -9.95 -9.98 22.33
N PHE A 37 -10.54 -10.58 21.31
CA PHE A 37 -10.04 -11.82 20.72
C PHE A 37 -8.73 -11.61 19.94
N TYR A 38 -8.58 -10.48 19.27
CA TYR A 38 -7.34 -10.11 18.60
C TYR A 38 -6.19 -9.97 19.60
N ASP A 39 -6.38 -9.22 20.69
CA ASP A 39 -5.39 -9.06 21.75
C ASP A 39 -5.03 -10.40 22.42
N LEU A 40 -6.04 -11.24 22.71
CA LEU A 40 -5.82 -12.58 23.27
C LEU A 40 -4.92 -13.43 22.38
N ARG A 41 -5.22 -13.49 21.07
CA ARG A 41 -4.41 -14.31 20.15
C ARG A 41 -2.98 -13.78 19.98
N LEU A 42 -2.79 -12.47 20.02
CA LEU A 42 -1.46 -11.86 20.00
C LEU A 42 -0.67 -12.28 21.25
N LYS A 43 -1.26 -12.20 22.44
CA LYS A 43 -0.65 -12.63 23.71
C LYS A 43 -0.34 -14.11 23.74
N LEU A 44 -1.21 -14.95 23.20
CA LEU A 44 -0.95 -16.38 23.05
C LEU A 44 0.26 -16.63 22.14
N SER A 45 0.37 -15.89 21.03
CA SER A 45 1.46 -16.03 20.06
C SER A 45 2.84 -15.63 20.59
N GLU A 46 2.91 -14.87 21.67
CA GLU A 46 4.18 -14.47 22.31
C GLU A 46 4.86 -15.64 23.06
N ALA A 47 4.06 -16.53 23.64
CA ALA A 47 4.55 -17.61 24.49
C ALA A 47 4.33 -19.01 23.91
N GLN A 48 3.40 -19.16 22.98
CA GLN A 48 2.95 -20.44 22.44
C GLN A 48 2.98 -20.44 20.91
N SER A 49 3.10 -21.62 20.32
CA SER A 49 2.91 -21.80 18.89
C SER A 49 1.42 -21.91 18.57
N LEU A 50 0.97 -21.16 17.57
CA LEU A 50 -0.34 -21.34 16.99
C LEU A 50 -0.24 -22.45 15.93
N VAL A 51 -1.07 -23.49 16.07
CA VAL A 51 -1.06 -24.66 15.19
C VAL A 51 -2.32 -24.61 14.32
N HIS A 52 -2.13 -24.60 13.02
CA HIS A 52 -3.22 -24.75 12.05
C HIS A 52 -3.39 -26.24 11.74
N VAL A 53 -4.61 -26.76 11.97
CA VAL A 53 -4.99 -28.12 11.56
C VAL A 53 -5.52 -28.03 10.14
N ASN A 54 -4.73 -28.51 9.17
CA ASN A 54 -5.05 -28.42 7.74
C ASN A 54 -5.99 -29.53 7.29
N GLU A 55 -7.17 -29.59 7.90
CA GLU A 55 -8.24 -30.56 7.63
C GLU A 55 -9.60 -29.87 7.62
N TYR A 56 -10.54 -30.39 6.83
CA TYR A 56 -11.93 -29.90 6.80
C TYR A 56 -12.72 -30.52 7.95
N LEU A 57 -12.74 -29.89 9.11
CA LEU A 57 -13.33 -30.40 10.34
C LEU A 57 -14.73 -29.85 10.64
N TYR A 58 -15.14 -28.77 9.98
CA TYR A 58 -16.46 -28.16 10.14
C TYR A 58 -16.86 -27.41 8.86
N SER A 59 -18.13 -27.04 8.78
CA SER A 59 -18.65 -26.17 7.70
C SER A 59 -19.11 -24.83 8.30
N GLU A 60 -18.78 -23.77 7.61
CA GLU A 60 -19.21 -22.41 7.92
C GLU A 60 -20.07 -21.88 6.79
N VAL A 61 -21.18 -21.22 7.14
CA VAL A 61 -22.04 -20.55 6.15
C VAL A 61 -21.72 -19.08 6.20
N GLU A 62 -21.14 -18.56 5.13
CA GLU A 62 -20.84 -17.13 5.00
C GLU A 62 -22.16 -16.37 4.81
N LEU A 63 -22.41 -15.38 5.66
CA LEU A 63 -23.60 -14.51 5.58
C LEU A 63 -23.35 -13.26 4.76
N ASP A 64 -22.09 -12.81 4.67
CA ASP A 64 -21.73 -11.65 3.84
C ASP A 64 -21.33 -12.13 2.45
N THR A 65 -22.26 -12.05 1.52
CA THR A 65 -22.09 -12.47 0.12
C THR A 65 -21.64 -11.35 -0.81
N ARG A 66 -21.28 -10.17 -0.27
CA ARG A 66 -20.74 -9.06 -1.07
C ARG A 66 -19.42 -9.46 -1.71
N LYS A 67 -19.13 -8.90 -2.88
CA LYS A 67 -17.84 -9.08 -3.57
C LYS A 67 -16.68 -8.52 -2.72
N THR A 68 -15.47 -9.05 -2.94
CA THR A 68 -14.26 -8.60 -2.23
C THR A 68 -14.02 -7.11 -2.37
N GLY A 69 -14.23 -6.55 -3.58
CA GLY A 69 -14.12 -5.12 -3.84
C GLY A 69 -15.11 -4.23 -3.09
N GLU A 70 -16.29 -4.75 -2.72
CA GLU A 70 -17.28 -4.03 -1.93
C GLU A 70 -16.93 -4.03 -0.43
N ARG A 71 -16.34 -5.13 0.08
CA ARG A 71 -15.90 -5.27 1.47
C ARG A 71 -14.58 -4.55 1.76
N LEU A 72 -13.81 -4.25 0.72
CA LEU A 72 -12.45 -3.72 0.83
C LEU A 72 -12.36 -2.44 1.67
N PHE A 73 -13.42 -1.63 1.70
CA PHE A 73 -13.46 -0.33 2.37
C PHE A 73 -14.20 -0.33 3.72
N ASP A 74 -14.65 -1.49 4.21
CA ASP A 74 -15.37 -1.56 5.49
C ASP A 74 -14.55 -1.03 6.67
N TYR A 75 -13.23 -1.17 6.63
CA TYR A 75 -12.33 -0.71 7.69
C TYR A 75 -12.26 0.83 7.82
N VAL A 76 -12.57 1.59 6.77
CA VAL A 76 -12.62 3.06 6.80
C VAL A 76 -14.02 3.62 7.07
N ASP A 77 -15.03 2.76 7.18
CA ASP A 77 -16.39 3.17 7.55
C ASP A 77 -16.35 3.78 8.97
N PRO A 78 -16.88 5.01 9.17
CA PRO A 78 -16.88 5.67 10.48
C PRO A 78 -17.48 4.84 11.61
N LYS A 79 -18.46 3.95 11.31
CA LYS A 79 -19.05 3.04 12.32
C LYS A 79 -18.03 2.06 12.90
N ASN A 80 -16.97 1.73 12.16
CA ASN A 80 -15.92 0.79 12.57
C ASN A 80 -14.72 1.51 13.24
N ARG A 81 -14.78 2.84 13.44
CA ARG A 81 -13.68 3.63 13.97
C ARG A 81 -13.18 3.13 15.32
N GLN A 82 -14.09 2.84 16.25
CA GLN A 82 -13.72 2.35 17.59
C GLN A 82 -12.98 1.01 17.51
N SER A 83 -13.45 0.09 16.69
CA SER A 83 -12.78 -1.20 16.45
C SER A 83 -11.35 -1.00 15.93
N GLN A 84 -11.15 -0.07 14.99
CA GLN A 84 -9.80 0.22 14.46
C GLN A 84 -8.86 0.80 15.53
N VAL A 85 -9.35 1.67 16.41
CA VAL A 85 -8.56 2.23 17.53
C VAL A 85 -8.14 1.13 18.51
N GLU A 86 -9.05 0.24 18.85
CA GLU A 86 -8.76 -0.88 19.76
C GLU A 86 -7.78 -1.88 19.15
N MET A 87 -7.95 -2.24 17.88
CA MET A 87 -7.01 -3.11 17.15
C MET A 87 -5.61 -2.50 17.09
N GLU A 88 -5.49 -1.20 16.83
CA GLU A 88 -4.22 -0.48 16.85
C GLU A 88 -3.56 -0.52 18.23
N GLN A 89 -4.33 -0.30 19.29
CA GLN A 89 -3.83 -0.36 20.67
C GLN A 89 -3.28 -1.76 20.99
N ALA A 90 -4.05 -2.81 20.72
CA ALA A 90 -3.64 -4.20 20.95
C ALA A 90 -2.37 -4.57 20.16
N CYS A 91 -2.32 -4.18 18.88
CA CYS A 91 -1.14 -4.38 18.05
C CYS A 91 0.09 -3.64 18.60
N THR A 92 -0.06 -2.40 19.02
CA THR A 92 1.02 -1.58 19.57
C THR A 92 1.60 -2.21 20.84
N GLU A 93 0.75 -2.69 21.75
CA GLU A 93 1.20 -3.40 22.96
C GLU A 93 1.96 -4.70 22.60
N HIS A 94 1.47 -5.46 21.64
CA HIS A 94 2.16 -6.64 21.16
C HIS A 94 3.54 -6.31 20.58
N LEU A 95 3.64 -5.27 19.73
CA LEU A 95 4.92 -4.85 19.16
C LEU A 95 5.94 -4.43 20.24
N LYS A 96 5.47 -3.80 21.32
CA LYS A 96 6.32 -3.51 22.49
C LYS A 96 6.78 -4.80 23.17
N ALA A 97 5.88 -5.74 23.42
CA ALA A 97 6.16 -7.00 24.09
C ALA A 97 7.20 -7.86 23.34
N VAL A 98 7.11 -7.93 22.00
CA VAL A 98 8.07 -8.70 21.18
C VAL A 98 9.32 -7.91 20.77
N GLY A 99 9.45 -6.65 21.20
CA GLY A 99 10.62 -5.81 20.91
C GLY A 99 10.67 -5.25 19.48
N ALA A 100 9.54 -5.18 18.79
CA ALA A 100 9.43 -4.67 17.42
C ALA A 100 8.89 -3.23 17.32
N TYR A 101 8.49 -2.66 18.44
CA TYR A 101 7.97 -1.28 18.48
C TYR A 101 9.06 -0.28 18.07
N LEU A 102 8.68 0.66 17.21
CA LEU A 102 9.53 1.76 16.76
C LEU A 102 8.95 3.09 17.27
N ALA A 103 9.73 3.82 18.05
CA ALA A 103 9.28 5.09 18.62
C ALA A 103 8.92 6.10 17.51
N PRO A 104 7.83 6.87 17.67
CA PRO A 104 7.53 7.99 16.78
C PRO A 104 8.70 8.97 16.72
N GLY A 105 8.97 9.52 15.53
CA GLY A 105 10.03 10.52 15.34
C GLY A 105 11.46 9.96 15.25
N ALA A 106 11.70 8.70 15.57
CA ALA A 106 13.02 8.06 15.45
C ALA A 106 13.30 7.61 14.01
N TYR A 107 13.39 8.58 13.10
CA TYR A 107 13.68 8.35 11.68
C TYR A 107 15.10 8.72 11.31
N LYS A 108 15.64 8.11 10.25
CA LYS A 108 16.85 8.59 9.60
C LYS A 108 16.61 10.02 9.08
N PRO A 109 17.56 10.96 9.28
CA PRO A 109 17.45 12.29 8.69
C PRO A 109 17.32 12.20 7.16
N MET A 110 16.44 12.99 6.61
CA MET A 110 16.28 13.15 5.18
C MET A 110 16.42 14.60 4.76
N ARG A 111 16.94 14.80 3.54
CA ARG A 111 17.02 16.09 2.87
C ARG A 111 16.61 15.90 1.42
N VAL A 112 15.32 16.04 1.18
CA VAL A 112 14.77 15.84 -0.17
C VAL A 112 15.17 16.95 -1.14
N ASP A 113 15.69 18.07 -0.64
CA ASP A 113 16.15 19.21 -1.45
C ASP A 113 17.53 18.99 -2.08
N GLU A 114 18.28 17.99 -1.61
CA GLU A 114 19.65 17.73 -2.06
C GLU A 114 19.68 16.85 -3.32
N GLY A 115 20.78 16.98 -4.08
CA GLY A 115 21.02 16.22 -5.31
C GLY A 115 20.49 16.91 -6.58
N ALA A 116 21.07 16.51 -7.72
CA ALA A 116 20.66 16.97 -9.05
C ALA A 116 19.81 15.90 -9.74
N PHE A 117 18.70 16.31 -10.32
CA PHE A 117 17.78 15.45 -11.06
C PHE A 117 17.42 16.10 -12.40
N PRO A 118 17.11 15.31 -13.45
CA PRO A 118 16.77 15.86 -14.76
C PRO A 118 15.45 16.65 -14.72
N VAL A 119 14.51 16.22 -13.89
CA VAL A 119 13.24 16.91 -13.60
C VAL A 119 12.92 16.76 -12.12
N GLU A 120 11.98 17.57 -11.60
CA GLU A 120 11.61 17.49 -10.19
C GLU A 120 10.71 16.29 -9.89
N ALA A 121 9.78 15.94 -10.78
CA ALA A 121 8.89 14.81 -10.58
C ALA A 121 8.75 13.96 -11.84
N SER A 122 8.48 12.66 -11.63
CA SER A 122 8.07 11.71 -12.65
C SER A 122 6.76 11.05 -12.25
N ILE A 123 5.77 11.07 -13.14
CA ILE A 123 4.54 10.31 -12.96
C ILE A 123 4.78 8.90 -13.50
N MET A 124 4.46 7.87 -12.73
CA MET A 124 4.69 6.46 -13.05
C MET A 124 3.38 5.77 -13.38
N ILE A 125 3.25 5.26 -14.61
CA ILE A 125 2.06 4.57 -15.13
C ILE A 125 2.46 3.19 -15.65
N PRO A 126 2.45 2.14 -14.81
CA PRO A 126 2.51 0.77 -15.31
C PRO A 126 1.24 0.45 -16.11
N VAL A 127 1.38 -0.16 -17.27
CA VAL A 127 0.22 -0.43 -18.13
C VAL A 127 0.28 -1.78 -18.80
N ARG A 128 -0.88 -2.39 -18.97
CA ARG A 128 -1.11 -3.55 -19.82
C ARG A 128 -2.58 -3.63 -20.19
N ASN A 129 -2.88 -3.58 -21.50
CA ASN A 129 -4.24 -3.74 -22.04
C ASN A 129 -5.23 -2.78 -21.37
N ARG A 130 -5.06 -1.48 -21.60
CA ARG A 130 -5.88 -0.39 -21.01
C ARG A 130 -6.34 0.62 -22.05
N ILE A 131 -6.63 0.18 -23.27
CA ILE A 131 -7.06 1.06 -24.39
C ILE A 131 -8.25 1.95 -23.99
N ARG A 132 -9.15 1.47 -23.14
CA ARG A 132 -10.34 2.20 -22.70
C ARG A 132 -10.05 3.34 -21.73
N THR A 133 -8.93 3.31 -21.01
CA THR A 133 -8.69 4.19 -19.85
C THR A 133 -7.37 4.95 -19.93
N ILE A 134 -6.35 4.41 -20.60
CA ILE A 134 -4.99 4.99 -20.62
C ILE A 134 -4.97 6.42 -21.16
N LYS A 135 -5.84 6.76 -22.11
CA LYS A 135 -5.93 8.12 -22.65
C LYS A 135 -6.34 9.14 -21.57
N ASP A 136 -7.29 8.77 -20.72
CA ASP A 136 -7.76 9.63 -19.63
C ASP A 136 -6.64 9.82 -18.59
N ALA A 137 -5.97 8.72 -18.20
CA ALA A 137 -4.84 8.76 -17.27
C ALA A 137 -3.72 9.67 -17.79
N LEU A 138 -3.28 9.48 -19.04
CA LEU A 138 -2.25 10.30 -19.67
C LEU A 138 -2.68 11.76 -19.81
N THR A 139 -3.92 12.03 -20.21
CA THR A 139 -4.45 13.40 -20.29
C THR A 139 -4.45 14.08 -18.93
N SER A 140 -4.85 13.35 -17.89
CA SER A 140 -4.82 13.83 -16.51
C SER A 140 -3.38 14.15 -16.04
N ALA A 141 -2.41 13.30 -16.39
CA ALA A 141 -1.00 13.49 -16.09
C ALA A 141 -0.40 14.70 -16.83
N LEU A 142 -0.69 14.86 -18.12
CA LEU A 142 -0.15 15.93 -18.96
C LEU A 142 -0.74 17.30 -18.66
N ASN A 143 -1.95 17.35 -18.10
CA ASN A 143 -2.63 18.57 -17.71
C ASN A 143 -2.19 19.13 -16.35
N GLN A 144 -1.22 18.51 -15.69
CA GLN A 144 -0.74 19.01 -14.40
C GLN A 144 -0.04 20.36 -14.56
N LYS A 145 -0.41 21.32 -13.71
CA LYS A 145 0.18 22.66 -13.60
C LYS A 145 1.19 22.67 -12.47
N THR A 146 2.47 22.84 -12.80
CA THR A 146 3.56 22.83 -11.83
C THR A 146 4.50 24.01 -12.02
N SER A 147 5.16 24.42 -10.96
CA SER A 147 6.24 25.43 -11.00
C SER A 147 7.59 24.82 -11.40
N PHE A 148 7.64 23.53 -11.66
CA PHE A 148 8.85 22.74 -11.99
C PHE A 148 8.61 21.87 -13.23
N ALA A 149 9.71 21.36 -13.81
CA ALA A 149 9.65 20.40 -14.90
C ALA A 149 9.34 18.99 -14.39
N TYR A 150 8.51 18.25 -15.14
CA TYR A 150 8.18 16.86 -14.88
C TYR A 150 8.04 16.06 -16.16
N ASN A 151 8.07 14.74 -16.04
CA ASN A 151 7.80 13.80 -17.12
C ASN A 151 6.84 12.68 -16.68
N VAL A 152 6.39 11.88 -17.65
CA VAL A 152 5.42 10.80 -17.46
C VAL A 152 5.98 9.51 -18.02
N PHE A 153 6.32 8.56 -17.15
CA PHE A 153 6.74 7.23 -17.56
C PHE A 153 5.53 6.34 -17.78
N VAL A 154 5.42 5.77 -18.97
CA VAL A 154 4.47 4.71 -19.29
C VAL A 154 5.29 3.44 -19.53
N VAL A 155 5.12 2.44 -18.66
CA VAL A 155 5.89 1.21 -18.71
C VAL A 155 4.99 0.04 -19.01
N GLU A 156 5.18 -0.55 -20.18
CA GLU A 156 4.49 -1.78 -20.58
C GLU A 156 4.99 -2.97 -19.75
N ASN A 157 4.08 -3.85 -19.36
CA ASN A 157 4.41 -5.04 -18.59
C ASN A 157 3.67 -6.28 -19.10
N GLY A 158 4.03 -7.43 -18.52
CA GLY A 158 3.38 -8.70 -18.80
C GLY A 158 4.15 -9.59 -19.78
N PRO A 159 3.61 -10.80 -20.07
CA PRO A 159 4.33 -11.85 -20.79
C PRO A 159 4.55 -11.53 -22.27
N GLU A 160 3.77 -10.65 -22.86
CA GLU A 160 3.92 -10.20 -24.24
C GLU A 160 4.90 -9.03 -24.38
N CYS A 161 5.41 -8.44 -23.30
CA CYS A 161 6.23 -7.25 -23.20
C CYS A 161 5.53 -5.94 -23.62
N HIS A 162 4.36 -6.02 -24.22
CA HIS A 162 3.54 -4.90 -24.69
C HIS A 162 2.05 -5.25 -24.58
N SER A 163 1.22 -4.24 -24.72
CA SER A 163 -0.23 -4.41 -24.78
C SER A 163 -0.66 -4.91 -26.17
N THR A 164 -1.78 -5.64 -26.22
CA THR A 164 -2.28 -6.28 -27.46
C THR A 164 -3.65 -5.77 -27.91
N ASP A 165 -4.18 -4.75 -27.21
CA ASP A 165 -5.52 -4.19 -27.41
C ASP A 165 -5.54 -2.81 -28.10
N GLY A 166 -4.37 -2.32 -28.55
CA GLY A 166 -4.19 -0.99 -29.12
C GLY A 166 -3.65 0.05 -28.14
N THR A 167 -3.41 -0.33 -26.88
CA THR A 167 -2.83 0.57 -25.86
C THR A 167 -1.45 1.07 -26.27
N THR A 168 -0.57 0.17 -26.75
CA THR A 168 0.81 0.50 -27.14
C THR A 168 0.83 1.57 -28.24
N GLU A 169 0.04 1.38 -29.29
CA GLU A 169 -0.04 2.30 -30.44
C GLU A 169 -0.57 3.67 -30.01
N LEU A 170 -1.56 3.71 -29.13
CA LEU A 170 -2.10 4.96 -28.59
C LEU A 170 -1.06 5.71 -27.75
N VAL A 171 -0.33 5.00 -26.87
CA VAL A 171 0.74 5.61 -26.08
C VAL A 171 1.87 6.14 -26.96
N GLU A 172 2.28 5.42 -28.02
CA GLU A 172 3.25 5.87 -28.99
C GLU A 172 2.79 7.13 -29.76
N GLU A 173 1.51 7.20 -30.13
CA GLU A 173 0.93 8.39 -30.76
C GLU A 173 1.02 9.61 -29.81
N MET A 174 0.61 9.44 -28.56
CA MET A 174 0.66 10.51 -27.55
C MET A 174 2.10 10.93 -27.23
N ALA A 175 3.05 9.98 -27.16
CA ALA A 175 4.46 10.27 -26.92
C ALA A 175 5.12 11.04 -28.08
N ARG A 176 4.66 10.85 -29.32
CA ARG A 176 5.09 11.67 -30.47
C ARG A 176 4.57 13.10 -30.40
N ALA A 177 3.42 13.29 -29.75
CA ALA A 177 2.80 14.62 -29.62
C ALA A 177 3.29 15.40 -28.38
N ASP A 178 3.79 14.73 -27.34
CA ASP A 178 4.26 15.37 -26.11
C ASP A 178 5.56 14.68 -25.61
N GLU A 179 6.67 15.41 -25.66
CA GLU A 179 8.01 14.92 -25.29
C GLU A 179 8.17 14.58 -23.79
N ARG A 180 7.23 14.99 -22.96
CA ARG A 180 7.23 14.60 -21.54
C ARG A 180 6.92 13.13 -21.33
N ILE A 181 6.29 12.45 -22.31
CA ILE A 181 5.99 11.01 -22.20
C ILE A 181 7.23 10.21 -22.51
N VAL A 182 7.64 9.41 -21.54
CA VAL A 182 8.70 8.41 -21.63
C VAL A 182 8.05 7.04 -21.74
N HIS A 183 7.80 6.58 -22.98
CA HIS A 183 7.23 5.25 -23.21
C HIS A 183 8.34 4.20 -23.17
N ILE A 184 8.19 3.20 -22.31
CA ILE A 184 9.14 2.08 -22.16
C ILE A 184 8.43 0.79 -22.54
N VAL A 185 8.86 0.22 -23.65
CA VAL A 185 8.58 -1.15 -24.08
C VAL A 185 9.86 -1.95 -23.91
N THR A 186 9.82 -3.09 -23.26
CA THR A 186 11.00 -3.87 -22.87
C THR A 186 10.89 -5.31 -23.36
N ASP A 187 12.01 -5.99 -23.60
CA ASP A 187 12.06 -7.42 -23.94
C ASP A 187 11.81 -8.33 -22.71
N ARG A 188 11.67 -7.77 -21.52
CA ARG A 188 11.43 -8.50 -20.28
C ARG A 188 9.97 -8.98 -20.21
N ARG A 189 9.80 -10.31 -20.10
CA ARG A 189 8.50 -10.98 -20.02
C ARG A 189 8.08 -11.28 -18.59
N ASP A 190 8.94 -10.97 -17.62
CA ASP A 190 8.76 -11.28 -16.21
C ASP A 190 8.35 -10.06 -15.37
N LEU A 191 8.13 -8.90 -15.99
CA LEU A 191 7.78 -7.69 -15.26
C LEU A 191 6.37 -7.76 -14.71
N GLY A 192 6.27 -7.69 -13.38
CA GLY A 192 5.07 -7.27 -12.67
C GLY A 192 5.03 -5.76 -12.51
N VAL A 193 4.01 -5.28 -11.81
CA VAL A 193 3.85 -3.84 -11.50
C VAL A 193 5.09 -3.29 -10.78
N GLY A 194 5.59 -3.98 -9.75
CA GLY A 194 6.79 -3.55 -9.02
C GLY A 194 8.06 -3.53 -9.90
N GLY A 195 8.19 -4.48 -10.82
CA GLY A 195 9.30 -4.49 -11.79
C GLY A 195 9.24 -3.31 -12.76
N SER A 196 8.03 -2.93 -13.21
CA SER A 196 7.81 -1.76 -14.06
C SER A 196 8.19 -0.46 -13.36
N TRP A 197 7.81 -0.32 -12.10
CA TRP A 197 8.21 0.79 -11.25
C TRP A 197 9.73 0.90 -11.12
N ASN A 198 10.41 -0.22 -10.83
CA ASN A 198 11.86 -0.22 -10.72
C ASN A 198 12.55 0.18 -12.04
N LEU A 199 12.04 -0.32 -13.17
CA LEU A 199 12.58 0.02 -14.48
C LEU A 199 12.50 1.53 -14.71
N ALA A 200 11.35 2.16 -14.45
CA ALA A 200 11.19 3.61 -14.56
C ALA A 200 12.02 4.37 -13.52
N ALA A 201 12.04 3.93 -12.27
CA ALA A 201 12.77 4.60 -11.20
C ALA A 201 14.30 4.61 -11.45
N HIS A 202 14.85 3.57 -12.08
CA HIS A 202 16.28 3.49 -12.42
C HIS A 202 16.62 4.12 -13.77
N ASP A 203 15.65 4.57 -14.56
CA ASP A 203 15.92 5.31 -15.78
C ASP A 203 16.61 6.65 -15.45
N PRO A 204 17.66 7.06 -16.20
CA PRO A 204 18.38 8.31 -15.93
C PRO A 204 17.51 9.57 -16.09
N ARG A 205 16.38 9.48 -16.78
CA ARG A 205 15.41 10.58 -16.94
C ARG A 205 14.45 10.73 -15.77
N CYS A 206 14.44 9.77 -14.82
CA CYS A 206 13.53 9.80 -13.66
C CYS A 206 13.86 10.98 -12.74
N GLY A 207 12.82 11.69 -12.33
CA GLY A 207 12.88 12.86 -11.45
C GLY A 207 13.20 12.56 -9.99
N ARG A 208 13.28 13.63 -9.20
CA ARG A 208 13.51 13.59 -7.76
C ARG A 208 12.41 12.81 -7.03
N PHE A 209 11.16 13.01 -7.44
CA PHE A 209 10.00 12.34 -6.87
C PHE A 209 9.31 11.49 -7.93
N ALA A 210 8.92 10.28 -7.54
CA ALA A 210 8.17 9.34 -8.36
C ALA A 210 6.73 9.27 -7.85
N ALA A 211 5.76 9.75 -8.63
CA ALA A 211 4.35 9.83 -8.26
C ALA A 211 3.50 8.77 -8.97
N GLN A 212 2.65 8.06 -8.25
CA GLN A 212 1.75 7.05 -8.81
C GLN A 212 0.63 7.68 -9.63
N LEU A 213 0.36 7.04 -10.78
CA LEU A 213 -0.91 7.12 -11.47
C LEU A 213 -1.20 5.75 -12.10
N ASP A 214 -2.29 5.11 -11.69
CA ASP A 214 -2.69 3.84 -12.29
C ASP A 214 -3.31 4.10 -13.66
N SER A 215 -3.15 3.17 -14.59
CA SER A 215 -3.53 3.34 -16.00
C SER A 215 -5.05 3.41 -16.25
N ASP A 216 -5.84 3.18 -15.21
CA ASP A 216 -7.30 3.27 -15.21
C ASP A 216 -7.86 4.38 -14.29
N ASP A 217 -7.00 5.14 -13.61
CA ASP A 217 -7.36 6.21 -12.71
C ASP A 217 -6.99 7.60 -13.25
N VAL A 218 -7.39 8.66 -12.55
CA VAL A 218 -7.04 10.04 -12.90
C VAL A 218 -6.75 10.88 -11.64
N TYR A 219 -5.89 11.89 -11.77
CA TYR A 219 -5.71 12.87 -10.71
C TYR A 219 -6.99 13.69 -10.48
N ALA A 220 -7.19 14.15 -9.24
CA ALA A 220 -8.41 14.89 -8.88
C ALA A 220 -8.50 16.26 -9.54
N ASP A 221 -7.37 16.94 -9.70
CA ASP A 221 -7.27 18.24 -10.35
C ASP A 221 -5.90 18.49 -11.00
N GLU A 222 -5.78 19.63 -11.66
CA GLU A 222 -4.56 20.06 -12.37
C GLU A 222 -3.40 20.47 -11.46
N ASN A 223 -3.57 20.49 -10.14
CA ASN A 223 -2.54 20.87 -9.16
C ASN A 223 -2.08 19.69 -8.30
N THR A 224 -2.55 18.49 -8.57
CA THR A 224 -2.23 17.31 -7.77
C THR A 224 -0.72 17.09 -7.68
N LEU A 225 0.02 17.13 -8.78
CA LEU A 225 1.46 16.91 -8.78
C LEU A 225 2.22 18.01 -8.01
N GLN A 226 1.78 19.25 -8.11
CA GLN A 226 2.33 20.36 -7.31
C GLN A 226 2.13 20.09 -5.81
N LYS A 227 0.91 19.71 -5.38
CA LYS A 227 0.60 19.39 -3.99
C LYS A 227 1.47 18.24 -3.45
N ILE A 228 1.72 17.21 -4.27
CA ILE A 228 2.57 16.07 -3.90
C ILE A 228 4.01 16.56 -3.65
N VAL A 229 4.58 17.34 -4.56
CA VAL A 229 5.97 17.82 -4.44
C VAL A 229 6.11 18.79 -3.26
N ASP A 230 5.17 19.74 -3.09
CA ASP A 230 5.17 20.66 -1.95
C ASP A 230 5.13 19.91 -0.61
N ALA A 231 4.32 18.84 -0.52
CA ALA A 231 4.24 18.01 0.68
C ALA A 231 5.55 17.24 0.97
N PHE A 232 6.28 16.81 -0.05
CA PHE A 232 7.62 16.22 0.15
C PHE A 232 8.61 17.21 0.73
N HIS A 233 8.63 18.45 0.21
CA HIS A 233 9.50 19.52 0.71
C HIS A 233 9.10 19.94 2.13
N GLU A 234 7.81 20.04 2.42
CA GLU A 234 7.32 20.42 3.76
C GLU A 234 7.60 19.32 4.79
N GLN A 235 7.28 18.07 4.46
CA GLN A 235 7.32 16.97 5.42
C GLN A 235 8.66 16.22 5.46
N GLN A 236 9.58 16.45 4.52
CA GLN A 236 10.89 15.81 4.44
C GLN A 236 10.78 14.27 4.61
N CYS A 237 9.89 13.62 3.83
CA CYS A 237 9.55 12.22 3.95
C CYS A 237 10.07 11.39 2.75
N ALA A 238 10.23 10.07 2.94
CA ALA A 238 10.69 9.16 1.89
C ALA A 238 9.57 8.62 1.00
N MET A 239 8.37 8.58 1.55
CA MET A 239 7.14 8.16 0.88
C MET A 239 6.04 9.12 1.30
N LEU A 240 5.20 9.48 0.36
CA LEU A 240 4.00 10.28 0.60
C LEU A 240 2.78 9.47 0.17
N ILE A 241 1.76 9.43 1.00
CA ILE A 241 0.49 8.78 0.70
C ILE A 241 -0.62 9.83 0.70
N GLY A 242 -1.35 9.89 -0.40
CA GLY A 242 -2.47 10.79 -0.57
C GLY A 242 -3.79 10.22 -0.05
N ALA A 243 -4.85 10.94 -0.36
CA ALA A 243 -6.23 10.49 -0.25
C ALA A 243 -6.87 10.44 -1.65
N TYR A 244 -7.90 9.64 -1.79
CA TYR A 244 -8.61 9.49 -3.06
C TYR A 244 -10.12 9.50 -2.88
N THR A 245 -10.81 9.86 -3.95
CA THR A 245 -12.26 9.67 -4.06
C THR A 245 -12.54 8.40 -4.83
N LEU A 246 -13.39 7.55 -4.30
CA LEU A 246 -13.87 6.37 -5.01
C LEU A 246 -14.94 6.79 -6.00
N THR A 247 -14.76 6.44 -7.27
CA THR A 247 -15.70 6.81 -8.35
C THR A 247 -16.00 5.64 -9.27
N ASP A 248 -17.05 5.76 -10.08
CA ASP A 248 -17.21 4.94 -11.26
C ASP A 248 -16.32 5.43 -12.42
N ILE A 249 -16.40 4.76 -13.57
CA ILE A 249 -15.62 5.13 -14.78
C ILE A 249 -15.96 6.54 -15.30
N HIS A 250 -17.11 7.07 -14.96
CA HIS A 250 -17.61 8.39 -15.36
C HIS A 250 -17.37 9.47 -14.30
N LEU A 251 -16.58 9.15 -13.26
CA LEU A 251 -16.25 10.02 -12.13
C LEU A 251 -17.45 10.36 -11.21
N ASN A 252 -18.53 9.58 -11.26
CA ASN A 252 -19.58 9.67 -10.26
C ASN A 252 -19.07 9.05 -8.94
N VAL A 253 -19.24 9.76 -7.84
CA VAL A 253 -18.76 9.30 -6.52
C VAL A 253 -19.52 8.05 -6.08
N LEU A 254 -18.77 7.02 -5.68
CA LEU A 254 -19.29 5.79 -5.11
C LEU A 254 -19.07 5.75 -3.58
N PRO A 255 -19.96 5.09 -2.81
CA PRO A 255 -19.71 4.88 -1.39
C PRO A 255 -18.40 4.09 -1.15
N PRO A 256 -17.65 4.41 -0.08
CA PRO A 256 -17.93 5.39 0.96
C PRO A 256 -17.49 6.83 0.61
N GLY A 257 -17.11 7.13 -0.62
CA GLY A 257 -16.68 8.45 -1.08
C GLY A 257 -15.17 8.65 -0.92
N VAL A 258 -14.74 9.52 -0.03
CA VAL A 258 -13.33 9.84 0.18
C VAL A 258 -12.67 8.83 1.12
N ILE A 259 -11.56 8.28 0.69
CA ILE A 259 -10.67 7.41 1.47
C ILE A 259 -9.40 8.19 1.82
N ALA A 260 -9.33 8.72 3.04
CA ALA A 260 -8.26 9.60 3.47
C ALA A 260 -7.32 9.02 4.54
N HIS A 261 -7.69 7.90 5.16
CA HIS A 261 -6.91 7.26 6.24
C HIS A 261 -6.48 8.25 7.34
N LYS A 262 -7.40 9.12 7.79
CA LYS A 262 -7.11 10.16 8.81
C LYS A 262 -6.68 9.59 10.16
N GLU A 263 -7.01 8.32 10.42
CA GLU A 263 -6.54 7.56 11.58
C GLU A 263 -5.03 7.28 11.53
N TRP A 264 -4.43 7.37 10.36
CA TRP A 264 -3.02 7.13 10.16
C TRP A 264 -2.20 8.41 10.26
N THR A 265 -1.54 8.63 11.36
CA THR A 265 -0.76 9.82 11.68
C THR A 265 0.74 9.50 11.73
N PRO A 266 1.63 10.50 11.70
CA PRO A 266 3.06 10.29 11.94
C PRO A 266 3.37 9.62 13.28
N ALA A 267 2.49 9.79 14.28
CA ALA A 267 2.68 9.21 15.61
C ALA A 267 2.44 7.68 15.64
N ASN A 268 1.50 7.17 14.88
CA ASN A 268 1.12 5.75 14.91
C ASN A 268 1.46 4.99 13.62
N GLY A 269 1.59 5.67 12.49
CA GLY A 269 1.60 5.06 11.16
C GLY A 269 2.65 3.98 10.97
N ARG A 270 3.88 4.18 11.44
CA ARG A 270 4.95 3.19 11.25
C ARG A 270 4.71 1.86 11.98
N ASN A 271 4.02 1.88 13.12
CA ASN A 271 3.68 0.66 13.85
C ASN A 271 2.37 0.05 13.33
N ASN A 272 1.38 0.89 13.07
CA ASN A 272 0.09 0.48 12.52
C ASN A 272 0.20 -0.17 11.13
N ALA A 273 1.22 0.20 10.34
CA ALA A 273 1.51 -0.40 9.04
C ALA A 273 1.60 -1.93 9.06
N LEU A 274 2.06 -2.52 10.17
CA LEU A 274 2.15 -3.98 10.32
C LEU A 274 0.80 -4.66 10.53
N ARG A 275 -0.20 -3.94 11.01
CA ARG A 275 -1.53 -4.46 11.29
C ARG A 275 -2.43 -4.45 10.05
N ILE A 276 -2.46 -3.31 9.36
CA ILE A 276 -3.39 -3.04 8.25
C ILE A 276 -2.99 -3.79 6.97
N ASN A 277 -3.95 -3.92 6.06
CA ASN A 277 -3.74 -4.68 4.82
C ASN A 277 -3.32 -3.83 3.61
N GLY A 278 -3.21 -2.52 3.76
CA GLY A 278 -2.73 -1.59 2.73
C GLY A 278 -2.37 -0.23 3.32
N LEU A 279 -1.60 0.56 2.59
CA LEU A 279 -1.10 1.85 3.06
C LEU A 279 -1.88 3.05 2.51
N GLY A 280 -2.83 2.82 1.59
CA GLY A 280 -3.58 3.86 0.90
C GLY A 280 -2.99 4.21 -0.47
N ALA A 281 -3.61 5.18 -1.14
CA ALA A 281 -3.27 5.67 -2.48
C ALA A 281 -3.58 7.18 -2.58
N PRO A 282 -3.05 7.89 -3.60
CA PRO A 282 -1.90 7.49 -4.40
C PRO A 282 -0.62 7.50 -3.58
N ARG A 283 0.37 6.73 -4.01
CA ARG A 283 1.69 6.63 -3.37
C ARG A 283 2.73 7.37 -4.19
N SER A 284 3.56 8.14 -3.53
CA SER A 284 4.69 8.81 -4.16
C SER A 284 5.95 8.59 -3.33
N PHE A 285 7.10 8.62 -3.98
CA PHE A 285 8.36 8.23 -3.36
C PHE A 285 9.47 9.23 -3.67
N TYR A 286 10.35 9.47 -2.71
CA TYR A 286 11.64 10.09 -2.97
C TYR A 286 12.52 9.10 -3.71
N THR A 287 12.85 9.38 -4.96
CA THR A 287 13.50 8.44 -5.90
C THR A 287 14.78 7.80 -5.36
N PRO A 288 15.67 8.48 -4.65
CA PRO A 288 16.86 7.84 -4.07
C PRO A 288 16.54 6.71 -3.11
N VAL A 289 15.53 6.86 -2.24
CA VAL A 289 15.12 5.80 -1.31
C VAL A 289 14.39 4.67 -2.06
N LEU A 290 13.59 5.01 -3.07
CA LEU A 290 12.97 4.03 -3.96
C LEU A 290 14.02 3.16 -4.65
N ARG A 291 15.10 3.77 -5.18
CA ARG A 291 16.23 3.08 -5.82
C ARG A 291 17.05 2.23 -4.84
N GLU A 292 17.21 2.68 -3.60
CA GLU A 292 17.92 1.94 -2.55
C GLU A 292 17.21 0.64 -2.18
N ILE A 293 15.89 0.71 -1.98
CA ILE A 293 15.10 -0.42 -1.47
C ILE A 293 14.57 -1.30 -2.59
N ASN A 294 14.05 -0.70 -3.66
CA ASN A 294 13.30 -1.31 -4.77
C ASN A 294 11.97 -1.96 -4.36
N LEU A 295 11.03 -2.01 -5.31
CA LEU A 295 9.82 -2.80 -5.16
C LEU A 295 10.09 -4.28 -5.50
N PRO A 296 9.48 -5.22 -4.79
CA PRO A 296 9.43 -6.61 -5.26
C PRO A 296 8.78 -6.70 -6.65
N ASN A 297 9.37 -7.49 -7.55
CA ASN A 297 8.81 -7.70 -8.89
C ASN A 297 7.59 -8.62 -8.82
N THR A 298 6.45 -8.07 -8.46
CA THR A 298 5.16 -8.76 -8.36
C THR A 298 4.03 -7.84 -8.79
N ASN A 299 2.84 -8.40 -9.02
CA ASN A 299 1.62 -7.67 -9.40
C ASN A 299 0.71 -7.35 -8.20
N TYR A 300 1.11 -7.69 -6.98
CA TYR A 300 0.30 -7.44 -5.80
C TYR A 300 1.17 -7.32 -4.55
N GLY A 301 0.91 -6.28 -3.76
CA GLY A 301 1.56 -6.05 -2.47
C GLY A 301 3.02 -5.59 -2.55
N GLU A 302 3.51 -5.25 -3.74
CA GLU A 302 4.82 -4.66 -3.97
C GLU A 302 4.98 -3.31 -3.25
N ASP A 303 3.94 -2.51 -3.30
CA ASP A 303 3.81 -1.22 -2.63
C ASP A 303 3.80 -1.36 -1.10
N TYR A 304 3.07 -2.37 -0.61
CA TYR A 304 3.00 -2.67 0.82
C TYR A 304 4.36 -3.12 1.36
N ALA A 305 5.06 -3.99 0.63
CA ALA A 305 6.40 -4.45 1.00
C ALA A 305 7.40 -3.29 1.06
N LEU A 306 7.40 -2.41 0.04
CA LEU A 306 8.24 -1.20 0.01
C LEU A 306 7.90 -0.25 1.17
N GLY A 307 6.61 0.03 1.37
CA GLY A 307 6.16 0.92 2.44
C GLY A 307 6.50 0.42 3.83
N LEU A 308 6.42 -0.90 4.09
CA LEU A 308 6.90 -1.50 5.33
C LEU A 308 8.40 -1.26 5.54
N ALA A 309 9.22 -1.50 4.50
CA ALA A 309 10.67 -1.29 4.57
C ALA A 309 11.00 0.20 4.81
N ILE A 310 10.33 1.12 4.11
CA ILE A 310 10.47 2.57 4.32
C ILE A 310 10.09 2.93 5.75
N SER A 311 8.95 2.45 6.26
CA SER A 311 8.44 2.80 7.59
C SER A 311 9.39 2.42 8.75
N ARG A 312 10.32 1.48 8.52
CA ARG A 312 11.31 1.08 9.51
C ARG A 312 12.37 2.16 9.75
N ASP A 313 12.75 2.87 8.71
CA ASP A 313 13.86 3.82 8.76
C ASP A 313 13.47 5.26 8.47
N TYR A 314 12.45 5.48 7.65
CA TYR A 314 12.08 6.78 7.13
C TYR A 314 10.64 7.17 7.45
N MET A 315 10.36 8.45 7.42
CA MET A 315 9.01 8.98 7.59
C MET A 315 8.16 8.71 6.34
N ILE A 316 6.90 8.33 6.57
CA ILE A 316 5.84 8.33 5.56
C ILE A 316 4.97 9.55 5.82
N GLY A 317 4.96 10.47 4.88
CA GLY A 317 4.13 11.67 4.91
C GLY A 317 2.71 11.42 4.40
N ARG A 318 1.83 12.39 4.61
CA ARG A 318 0.41 12.28 4.27
C ARG A 318 -0.17 13.55 3.64
N LEU A 319 -1.08 13.32 2.66
CA LEU A 319 -2.05 14.31 2.18
C LEU A 319 -3.44 13.75 2.44
N TYR A 320 -4.22 14.43 3.27
CA TYR A 320 -5.57 13.98 3.66
C TYR A 320 -6.68 14.51 2.77
N ASP A 321 -6.40 15.55 1.99
CA ASP A 321 -7.32 16.03 0.96
C ASP A 321 -7.25 15.09 -0.26
N PRO A 322 -8.39 14.78 -0.89
CA PRO A 322 -8.39 13.88 -2.03
C PRO A 322 -7.69 14.53 -3.23
N ILE A 323 -6.65 13.87 -3.70
CA ILE A 323 -5.83 14.29 -4.85
C ILE A 323 -5.93 13.31 -6.03
N TYR A 324 -6.78 12.30 -5.92
CA TYR A 324 -6.84 11.17 -6.84
C TYR A 324 -8.27 10.65 -6.94
N ASN A 325 -8.69 10.23 -8.13
CA ASN A 325 -9.96 9.54 -8.35
C ASN A 325 -9.67 8.08 -8.73
N CYS A 326 -9.97 7.18 -7.79
CA CYS A 326 -9.86 5.75 -7.99
C CYS A 326 -11.13 5.24 -8.67
N ARG A 327 -11.02 4.83 -9.93
CA ARG A 327 -12.16 4.44 -10.75
C ARG A 327 -12.48 2.94 -10.61
N ARG A 328 -13.73 2.64 -10.22
CA ARG A 328 -14.23 1.26 -10.15
C ARG A 328 -15.01 0.92 -11.42
N TRP A 329 -14.61 -0.17 -12.05
CA TRP A 329 -15.20 -0.65 -13.28
C TRP A 329 -14.97 -2.17 -13.45
N ASP A 330 -15.52 -2.79 -14.50
CA ASP A 330 -15.59 -4.24 -14.64
C ASP A 330 -14.22 -4.95 -14.72
N ASP A 331 -13.18 -4.27 -15.21
CA ASP A 331 -11.83 -4.84 -15.37
C ASP A 331 -10.86 -4.46 -14.26
N ASN A 332 -11.33 -3.98 -13.09
CA ASN A 332 -10.44 -3.78 -11.94
C ASN A 332 -9.86 -5.12 -11.46
N SER A 333 -8.55 -5.15 -11.28
CA SER A 333 -7.80 -6.37 -10.90
C SER A 333 -8.12 -6.92 -9.51
N ASP A 334 -8.76 -6.12 -8.65
CA ASP A 334 -9.15 -6.42 -7.27
C ASP A 334 -10.68 -6.49 -7.05
N GLY A 335 -11.48 -6.35 -8.13
CA GLY A 335 -12.93 -6.22 -8.03
C GLY A 335 -13.66 -7.50 -7.59
N ASP A 336 -13.19 -8.66 -8.04
CA ASP A 336 -13.81 -9.96 -7.75
C ASP A 336 -12.74 -11.06 -7.76
N LEU A 337 -12.10 -11.26 -6.61
CA LEU A 337 -11.02 -12.24 -6.44
C LEU A 337 -11.57 -13.61 -6.05
N SER A 338 -11.02 -14.68 -6.62
CA SER A 338 -11.27 -16.02 -6.10
C SER A 338 -10.67 -16.19 -4.71
N ILE A 339 -11.23 -17.08 -3.92
CA ILE A 339 -10.74 -17.40 -2.56
C ILE A 339 -9.26 -17.81 -2.60
N GLU A 340 -8.84 -18.59 -3.58
CA GLU A 340 -7.44 -19.02 -3.75
C GLU A 340 -6.53 -17.81 -3.99
N LYS A 341 -6.96 -16.87 -4.84
CA LYS A 341 -6.19 -15.66 -5.16
C LYS A 341 -6.10 -14.73 -3.95
N GLU A 342 -7.20 -14.52 -3.26
CA GLU A 342 -7.24 -13.74 -2.03
C GLU A 342 -6.31 -14.33 -0.97
N ASN A 343 -6.37 -15.64 -0.74
CA ASN A 343 -5.49 -16.35 0.18
C ASN A 343 -4.01 -16.25 -0.21
N CYS A 344 -3.67 -16.40 -1.50
CA CYS A 344 -2.30 -16.22 -1.98
C CYS A 344 -1.79 -14.80 -1.70
N ASN A 345 -2.61 -13.80 -1.99
CA ASN A 345 -2.31 -12.40 -1.75
C ASN A 345 -2.07 -12.11 -0.25
N ASN A 346 -2.96 -12.62 0.60
CA ASN A 346 -2.85 -12.49 2.05
C ASN A 346 -1.61 -13.19 2.62
N VAL A 347 -1.31 -14.41 2.17
CA VAL A 347 -0.10 -15.14 2.58
C VAL A 347 1.16 -14.39 2.17
N TYR A 348 1.19 -13.79 0.99
CA TYR A 348 2.31 -12.95 0.54
C TYR A 348 2.52 -11.77 1.50
N LYS A 349 1.49 -10.97 1.76
CA LYS A 349 1.59 -9.83 2.69
C LYS A 349 1.95 -10.25 4.12
N ASP A 350 1.42 -11.38 4.60
CA ASP A 350 1.76 -11.90 5.93
C ASP A 350 3.22 -12.34 6.04
N ARG A 351 3.83 -12.82 4.95
CA ARG A 351 5.29 -13.06 4.89
C ARG A 351 6.07 -11.75 4.97
N MET A 352 5.64 -10.71 4.25
CA MET A 352 6.27 -9.39 4.32
C MET A 352 6.20 -8.81 5.74
N ARG A 353 5.02 -8.90 6.40
CA ARG A 353 4.86 -8.50 7.81
C ARG A 353 5.82 -9.26 8.73
N THR A 354 5.93 -10.57 8.53
CA THR A 354 6.81 -11.41 9.36
C THR A 354 8.28 -10.98 9.21
N TRP A 355 8.75 -10.78 7.99
CA TRP A 355 10.12 -10.32 7.75
C TRP A 355 10.37 -8.92 8.30
N GLU A 356 9.42 -8.02 8.13
CA GLU A 356 9.54 -6.68 8.69
C GLU A 356 9.53 -6.68 10.24
N LEU A 357 8.68 -7.51 10.86
CA LEU A 357 8.66 -7.70 12.31
C LEU A 357 10.03 -8.16 12.81
N MET A 358 10.62 -9.16 12.17
CA MET A 358 11.95 -9.70 12.50
C MET A 358 13.05 -8.62 12.31
N ALA A 359 12.98 -7.85 11.23
CA ALA A 359 13.91 -6.77 10.96
C ALA A 359 13.85 -5.67 12.03
N ARG A 360 12.67 -5.29 12.51
CA ARG A 360 12.48 -4.33 13.59
C ARG A 360 13.03 -4.84 14.92
N ILE A 361 12.79 -6.10 15.26
CA ILE A 361 13.37 -6.72 16.46
C ILE A 361 14.90 -6.70 16.38
N ALA A 362 15.47 -7.06 15.23
CA ALA A 362 16.92 -7.05 15.03
C ALA A 362 17.50 -5.62 15.13
N LYS A 363 16.81 -4.62 14.55
CA LYS A 363 17.19 -3.20 14.66
C LYS A 363 17.20 -2.73 16.11
N ASN A 364 16.15 -3.01 16.87
CA ASN A 364 16.03 -2.59 18.25
C ASN A 364 17.10 -3.23 19.16
N ARG A 365 17.42 -4.52 18.93
CA ARG A 365 18.52 -5.19 19.66
C ARG A 365 19.89 -4.56 19.39
N LYS A 366 20.17 -4.16 18.14
CA LYS A 366 21.42 -3.45 17.80
C LYS A 366 21.53 -2.08 18.45
N ASN A 367 20.41 -1.39 18.63
CA ASN A 367 20.39 -0.07 19.28
C ASN A 367 20.54 -0.14 20.81
N GLN A 368 20.37 -1.31 21.42
CA GLN A 368 20.52 -1.56 22.86
C GLN A 368 21.90 -2.10 23.24
N ALA A 369 22.65 -2.65 22.27
CA ALA A 369 24.02 -3.15 22.42
C ALA A 369 25.05 -2.03 22.19
#